data_f374f825d351c0aa8ca0da2a0d0eaee8
#
_entry.id   f374f825d351c0aa8ca0da2a0d0eaee8
#
_cell.length_a   1.000
_cell.length_b   1.000
_cell.length_c   1.000
_cell.angle_alpha   90.00
_cell.angle_beta   90.00
_cell.angle_gamma   90.00
#
_symmetry.space_group_name_H-M   'P 1'
#
loop_
_entity.id
_entity.type
_entity.pdbx_description
1 polymer ?
#
loop_
_entity_poly.entity_id
_entity_poly.type
_entity_poly.pdbx_seq_one_letter_code
_entity_poly.pdbx_strand_id
1 'polypeptide(L)'
;MGTHGLKMNPKKCDFGVTAGNFLGFLVHQRGIEVDKNKDTAIIAAPPPRTKKELQSFLGKVNFLRRFISNLARKIRSLTPLLKLKDTERFEWGVEHQAALDDIKKYLSQPPVLMPPKRGKPLRLYISTSKGSIGCLLAQNNESE
;
A
#
# COMPACT_ATOMS: atom_id res chain seq x y z
N MET A 1 -18.43 -14.26 24.78
CA MET A 1 -17.11 -13.61 25.05
C MET A 1 -16.39 -14.12 26.30
N GLY A 2 -16.91 -15.12 27.00
CA GLY A 2 -16.37 -15.57 28.28
C GLY A 2 -15.27 -16.64 28.25
N THR A 3 -15.17 -17.42 27.20
CA THR A 3 -14.31 -18.63 27.18
C THR A 3 -12.82 -18.35 27.06
N HIS A 4 -12.38 -17.17 26.61
CA HIS A 4 -10.97 -16.85 26.40
C HIS A 4 -10.48 -15.58 27.14
N GLY A 5 -11.26 -15.04 28.08
CA GLY A 5 -10.87 -13.87 28.88
C GLY A 5 -10.70 -12.56 28.07
N LEU A 6 -11.10 -12.52 26.81
CA LEU A 6 -10.99 -11.34 25.96
C LEU A 6 -11.99 -10.26 26.41
N LYS A 7 -11.49 -9.06 26.66
CA LYS A 7 -12.28 -7.88 27.00
C LYS A 7 -12.37 -6.94 25.81
N MET A 8 -13.56 -6.54 25.43
CA MET A 8 -13.77 -5.47 24.46
C MET A 8 -13.73 -4.10 25.15
N ASN A 9 -13.17 -3.10 24.45
CA ASN A 9 -13.30 -1.71 24.87
C ASN A 9 -14.51 -1.08 24.14
N PRO A 10 -15.64 -0.84 24.82
CA PRO A 10 -16.84 -0.29 24.17
C PRO A 10 -16.62 1.05 23.48
N LYS A 11 -15.68 1.87 23.99
CA LYS A 11 -15.34 3.18 23.41
C LYS A 11 -14.60 3.12 22.07
N LYS A 12 -14.15 1.91 21.70
CA LYS A 12 -13.43 1.63 20.43
C LYS A 12 -14.19 0.70 19.51
N CYS A 13 -15.44 0.40 19.83
CA CYS A 13 -16.27 -0.51 19.05
C CYS A 13 -17.38 0.27 18.37
N ASP A 14 -17.41 0.19 17.05
CA ASP A 14 -18.48 0.76 16.23
C ASP A 14 -19.33 -0.38 15.66
N PHE A 15 -20.67 -0.25 15.78
CA PHE A 15 -21.62 -1.25 15.32
C PHE A 15 -22.64 -0.61 14.38
N GLY A 16 -23.03 -1.30 13.32
CA GLY A 16 -24.07 -0.85 12.39
C GLY A 16 -23.67 0.38 11.56
N VAL A 17 -22.38 0.63 11.38
CA VAL A 17 -21.86 1.74 10.59
C VAL A 17 -21.79 1.40 9.12
N THR A 18 -21.98 2.38 8.25
CA THR A 18 -21.88 2.24 6.79
C THR A 18 -20.45 2.30 6.27
N ALA A 19 -19.55 2.89 7.05
CA ALA A 19 -18.12 2.96 6.81
C ALA A 19 -17.37 3.08 8.14
N GLY A 20 -16.13 2.61 8.17
CA GLY A 20 -15.26 2.72 9.34
C GLY A 20 -13.81 2.48 9.03
N ASN A 21 -12.94 3.02 9.88
CA ASN A 21 -11.51 2.79 9.80
C ASN A 21 -11.14 1.45 10.44
N PHE A 22 -10.53 0.57 9.67
CA PHE A 22 -10.06 -0.73 10.12
C PHE A 22 -8.62 -0.98 9.66
N LEU A 23 -7.71 -1.18 10.62
CA LEU A 23 -6.28 -1.41 10.37
C LEU A 23 -5.63 -0.36 9.46
N GLY A 24 -6.08 0.90 9.55
CA GLY A 24 -5.54 2.02 8.76
C GLY A 24 -6.08 2.09 7.32
N PHE A 25 -7.18 1.41 7.04
CA PHE A 25 -7.94 1.50 5.80
C PHE A 25 -9.37 1.93 6.08
N LEU A 26 -9.96 2.67 5.17
CA LEU A 26 -11.38 2.99 5.17
C LEU A 26 -12.14 1.83 4.50
N VAL A 27 -12.97 1.14 5.27
CA VAL A 27 -13.82 0.04 4.78
C VAL A 27 -15.26 0.54 4.67
N HIS A 28 -15.89 0.35 3.52
CA HIS A 28 -17.27 0.76 3.25
C HIS A 28 -17.91 -0.17 2.20
N GLN A 29 -19.18 0.05 1.86
CA GLN A 29 -19.93 -0.84 0.94
C GLN A 29 -19.29 -0.98 -0.45
N ARG A 30 -18.65 0.09 -0.97
CA ARG A 30 -17.99 0.06 -2.28
C ARG A 30 -16.64 -0.65 -2.26
N GLY A 31 -16.07 -0.92 -1.08
CA GLY A 31 -14.81 -1.61 -0.95
C GLY A 31 -13.89 -1.07 0.13
N ILE A 32 -12.59 -1.16 -0.12
CA ILE A 32 -11.53 -0.74 0.79
C ILE A 32 -10.74 0.38 0.11
N GLU A 33 -10.59 1.49 0.80
CA GLU A 33 -9.80 2.65 0.36
C GLU A 33 -8.65 2.90 1.34
N VAL A 34 -7.66 3.63 0.88
CA VAL A 34 -6.59 4.13 1.76
C VAL A 34 -7.17 5.21 2.67
N ASP A 35 -6.79 5.19 3.95
CA ASP A 35 -7.07 6.32 4.84
C ASP A 35 -6.35 7.56 4.32
N LYS A 36 -7.09 8.66 4.11
CA LYS A 36 -6.56 9.93 3.58
C LYS A 36 -5.38 10.49 4.37
N ASN A 37 -5.30 10.21 5.66
CA ASN A 37 -4.15 10.62 6.46
C ASN A 37 -2.87 9.84 6.10
N LYS A 38 -3.02 8.61 5.62
CA LYS A 38 -1.89 7.75 5.25
C LYS A 38 -1.30 8.14 3.90
N ASP A 39 -2.15 8.36 2.89
CA ASP A 39 -1.70 8.80 1.57
C ASP A 39 -1.12 10.21 1.63
N THR A 40 -1.79 11.14 2.33
CA THR A 40 -1.31 12.51 2.55
C THR A 40 0.06 12.53 3.21
N ALA A 41 0.31 11.67 4.21
CA ALA A 41 1.60 11.58 4.89
C ALA A 41 2.73 11.12 3.95
N ILE A 42 2.44 10.29 2.94
CA ILE A 42 3.42 9.86 1.94
C ILE A 42 3.59 10.94 0.86
N ILE A 43 2.50 11.54 0.40
CA ILE A 43 2.52 12.59 -0.63
C ILE A 43 3.29 13.83 -0.12
N ALA A 44 3.08 14.22 1.13
CA ALA A 44 3.74 15.37 1.75
C ALA A 44 5.20 15.07 2.19
N ALA A 45 5.63 13.80 2.20
CA ALA A 45 6.97 13.45 2.67
C ALA A 45 8.06 14.11 1.81
N PRO A 46 9.08 14.75 2.42
CA PRO A 46 10.22 15.27 1.66
C PRO A 46 11.07 14.13 1.09
N PRO A 47 11.92 14.42 0.11
CA PRO A 47 12.91 13.46 -0.37
C PRO A 47 13.81 12.99 0.77
N PRO A 48 14.03 11.67 0.92
CA PRO A 48 14.92 11.13 1.96
C PRO A 48 16.36 11.63 1.77
N ARG A 49 16.99 12.01 2.88
CA ARG A 49 18.40 12.45 2.93
C ARG A 49 19.33 11.39 3.51
N THR A 50 18.76 10.34 4.11
CA THR A 50 19.48 9.27 4.74
C THR A 50 18.86 7.91 4.40
N LYS A 51 19.66 6.84 4.50
CA LYS A 51 19.19 5.46 4.37
C LYS A 51 18.03 5.15 5.32
N LYS A 52 18.09 5.63 6.55
CA LYS A 52 17.06 5.42 7.57
C LYS A 52 15.74 6.10 7.21
N GLU A 53 15.80 7.31 6.66
CA GLU A 53 14.61 8.01 6.16
C GLU A 53 14.00 7.28 4.96
N LEU A 54 14.85 6.79 4.04
CA LEU A 54 14.39 5.98 2.91
C LEU A 54 13.71 4.69 3.37
N GLN A 55 14.29 3.99 4.36
CA GLN A 55 13.68 2.80 4.94
C GLN A 55 12.32 3.10 5.57
N SER A 56 12.21 4.20 6.33
CA SER A 56 10.96 4.65 6.92
C SER A 56 9.91 4.98 5.86
N PHE A 57 10.30 5.71 4.81
CA PHE A 57 9.44 6.03 3.67
C PHE A 57 8.93 4.76 2.97
N LEU A 58 9.83 3.86 2.60
CA LEU A 58 9.47 2.61 1.93
C LEU A 58 8.63 1.68 2.81
N GLY A 59 8.81 1.71 4.13
CA GLY A 59 7.93 1.02 5.07
C GLY A 59 6.48 1.51 4.99
N LYS A 60 6.27 2.84 4.92
CA LYS A 60 4.95 3.44 4.73
C LYS A 60 4.34 3.08 3.37
N VAL A 61 5.14 3.14 2.30
CA VAL A 61 4.71 2.77 0.94
C VAL A 61 4.34 1.28 0.86
N ASN A 62 5.12 0.40 1.50
CA ASN A 62 4.85 -1.03 1.53
C ASN A 62 3.56 -1.39 2.26
N PHE A 63 3.17 -0.61 3.27
CA PHE A 63 1.86 -0.75 3.91
C PHE A 63 0.71 -0.56 2.90
N LEU A 64 0.89 0.35 1.93
CA LEU A 64 -0.07 0.64 0.87
C LEU A 64 0.12 -0.19 -0.41
N ARG A 65 1.03 -1.18 -0.41
CA ARG A 65 1.43 -1.93 -1.60
C ARG A 65 0.27 -2.53 -2.40
N ARG A 66 -0.82 -2.92 -1.72
CA ARG A 66 -2.00 -3.49 -2.38
C ARG A 66 -2.75 -2.51 -3.28
N PHE A 67 -2.59 -1.21 -3.02
CA PHE A 67 -3.18 -0.13 -3.79
C PHE A 67 -2.25 0.39 -4.89
N ILE A 68 -0.97 -0.02 -4.90
CA ILE A 68 0.03 0.49 -5.85
C ILE A 68 0.37 -0.61 -6.84
N SER A 69 -0.09 -0.44 -8.07
CA SER A 69 0.28 -1.39 -9.13
C SER A 69 1.76 -1.31 -9.44
N ASN A 70 2.37 -2.47 -9.66
CA ASN A 70 3.77 -2.60 -10.08
C ASN A 70 4.78 -1.88 -9.16
N LEU A 71 4.52 -1.92 -7.84
CA LEU A 71 5.37 -1.23 -6.85
C LEU A 71 6.84 -1.65 -6.95
N ALA A 72 7.12 -2.94 -7.19
CA ALA A 72 8.48 -3.45 -7.32
C ALA A 72 9.29 -2.72 -8.39
N ARG A 73 8.66 -2.40 -9.54
CA ARG A 73 9.29 -1.61 -10.61
C ARG A 73 9.53 -0.15 -10.18
N LYS A 74 8.52 0.45 -9.53
CA LYS A 74 8.60 1.86 -9.08
C LYS A 74 9.71 2.09 -8.06
N ILE A 75 9.95 1.15 -7.14
CA ILE A 75 11.01 1.25 -6.11
C ILE A 75 12.37 0.69 -6.56
N ARG A 76 12.49 0.20 -7.79
CA ARG A 76 13.70 -0.49 -8.26
C ARG A 76 14.95 0.38 -8.16
N SER A 77 14.86 1.65 -8.56
CA SER A 77 15.96 2.61 -8.47
C SER A 77 16.34 2.94 -7.01
N LEU A 78 15.38 2.89 -6.08
CA LEU A 78 15.62 3.16 -4.66
C LEU A 78 16.28 1.99 -3.91
N THR A 79 16.16 0.77 -4.43
CA THR A 79 16.65 -0.45 -3.77
C THR A 79 18.17 -0.47 -3.56
N PRO A 80 19.03 0.00 -4.49
CA PRO A 80 20.47 0.07 -4.27
C PRO A 80 20.85 0.93 -3.07
N LEU A 81 20.15 2.05 -2.84
CA LEU A 81 20.40 2.93 -1.70
C LEU A 81 20.16 2.25 -0.34
N LEU A 82 19.27 1.26 -0.28
CA LEU A 82 19.05 0.47 0.92
C LEU A 82 20.19 -0.51 1.24
N LYS A 83 20.95 -0.91 0.21
CA LYS A 83 22.06 -1.86 0.34
C LYS A 83 23.38 -1.18 0.65
N LEU A 84 23.44 0.15 0.64
CA LEU A 84 24.64 0.90 1.00
C LEU A 84 25.15 0.48 2.38
N LYS A 85 26.46 0.32 2.51
CA LYS A 85 27.12 0.13 3.81
C LYS A 85 27.13 1.45 4.58
N ASP A 86 27.31 1.41 5.88
CA ASP A 86 27.30 2.62 6.73
C ASP A 86 28.47 3.58 6.41
N THR A 87 29.51 3.06 5.76
CA THR A 87 30.68 3.84 5.28
C THR A 87 30.45 4.49 3.92
N GLU A 88 29.39 4.13 3.20
CA GLU A 88 29.10 4.61 1.88
C GLU A 88 28.18 5.84 1.93
N ARG A 89 28.46 6.81 1.05
CA ARG A 89 27.69 8.06 0.98
C ARG A 89 26.31 7.82 0.40
N PHE A 90 25.29 8.32 1.10
CA PHE A 90 23.92 8.33 0.59
C PHE A 90 23.75 9.52 -0.37
N GLU A 91 23.57 9.25 -1.66
CA GLU A 91 23.37 10.27 -2.70
C GLU A 91 22.00 10.13 -3.35
N TRP A 92 21.20 11.20 -3.22
CA TRP A 92 19.86 11.25 -3.83
C TRP A 92 19.96 11.91 -5.22
N GLY A 93 19.81 11.12 -6.27
CA GLY A 93 19.88 11.57 -7.66
C GLY A 93 18.51 11.80 -8.30
N VAL A 94 18.53 12.26 -9.56
CA VAL A 94 17.34 12.56 -10.35
C VAL A 94 16.44 11.33 -10.55
N GLU A 95 17.02 10.15 -10.76
CA GLU A 95 16.29 8.89 -10.92
C GLU A 95 15.53 8.49 -9.65
N HIS A 96 16.11 8.76 -8.46
CA HIS A 96 15.48 8.52 -7.18
C HIS A 96 14.30 9.47 -6.95
N GLN A 97 14.48 10.75 -7.34
CA GLN A 97 13.41 11.74 -7.29
C GLN A 97 12.26 11.37 -8.22
N ALA A 98 12.56 10.94 -9.45
CA ALA A 98 11.53 10.51 -10.39
C ALA A 98 10.71 9.32 -9.86
N ALA A 99 11.36 8.34 -9.21
CA ALA A 99 10.68 7.21 -8.59
C ALA A 99 9.79 7.64 -7.42
N LEU A 100 10.25 8.59 -6.59
CA LEU A 100 9.49 9.18 -5.51
C LEU A 100 8.22 9.88 -6.03
N ASP A 101 8.39 10.70 -7.06
CA ASP A 101 7.30 11.48 -7.66
C ASP A 101 6.26 10.57 -8.35
N ASP A 102 6.71 9.48 -9.00
CA ASP A 102 5.82 8.48 -9.60
C ASP A 102 4.97 7.77 -8.53
N ILE A 103 5.55 7.43 -7.37
CA ILE A 103 4.81 6.86 -6.24
C ILE A 103 3.78 7.87 -5.69
N LYS A 104 4.19 9.12 -5.48
CA LYS A 104 3.31 10.20 -4.98
C LYS A 104 2.16 10.49 -5.93
N LYS A 105 2.46 10.58 -7.23
CA LYS A 105 1.47 10.77 -8.28
C LYS A 105 0.45 9.64 -8.29
N TYR A 106 0.89 8.40 -8.13
CA TYR A 106 -0.01 7.24 -8.07
C TYR A 106 -0.92 7.28 -6.84
N LEU A 107 -0.40 7.67 -5.68
CA LEU A 107 -1.15 7.76 -4.43
C LEU A 107 -2.06 8.99 -4.35
N SER A 108 -1.89 9.99 -5.21
CA SER A 108 -2.82 11.13 -5.27
C SER A 108 -4.23 10.72 -5.74
N GLN A 109 -4.35 9.58 -6.44
CA GLN A 109 -5.61 9.00 -6.88
C GLN A 109 -5.60 7.47 -6.70
N PRO A 110 -5.55 6.98 -5.45
CA PRO A 110 -5.45 5.55 -5.19
C PRO A 110 -6.71 4.81 -5.66
N PRO A 111 -6.57 3.61 -6.22
CA PRO A 111 -7.72 2.82 -6.62
C PRO A 111 -8.49 2.31 -5.39
N VAL A 112 -9.81 2.19 -5.54
CA VAL A 112 -10.66 1.49 -4.57
C VAL A 112 -10.56 -0.01 -4.83
N LEU A 113 -10.27 -0.79 -3.79
CA LEU A 113 -10.31 -2.25 -3.88
C LEU A 113 -11.75 -2.73 -3.68
N MET A 114 -12.41 -3.09 -4.78
CA MET A 114 -13.80 -3.52 -4.75
C MET A 114 -13.94 -4.94 -4.14
N PRO A 115 -15.00 -5.20 -3.36
CA PRO A 115 -15.29 -6.52 -2.86
C PRO A 115 -15.70 -7.46 -4.01
N PRO A 116 -15.38 -8.76 -3.91
CA PRO A 116 -15.80 -9.72 -4.91
C PRO A 116 -17.32 -9.93 -4.87
N LYS A 117 -17.93 -10.11 -6.03
CA LYS A 117 -19.34 -10.48 -6.16
C LYS A 117 -19.51 -11.97 -5.92
N ARG A 118 -20.48 -12.33 -5.06
CA ARG A 118 -20.80 -13.74 -4.80
C ARG A 118 -21.29 -14.45 -6.09
N GLY A 119 -20.90 -15.72 -6.25
CA GLY A 119 -21.33 -16.53 -7.38
C GLY A 119 -20.56 -16.30 -8.68
N LYS A 120 -19.63 -15.34 -8.73
CA LYS A 120 -18.76 -15.15 -9.90
C LYS A 120 -17.35 -15.67 -9.62
N PRO A 121 -16.70 -16.32 -10.62
CA PRO A 121 -15.36 -16.86 -10.44
C PRO A 121 -14.33 -15.74 -10.23
N LEU A 122 -13.34 -16.02 -9.39
CA LEU A 122 -12.15 -15.19 -9.23
C LEU A 122 -11.08 -15.66 -10.22
N ARG A 123 -10.37 -14.72 -10.84
CA ARG A 123 -9.23 -14.98 -11.72
C ARG A 123 -7.96 -14.52 -11.04
N LEU A 124 -7.01 -15.42 -10.88
CA LEU A 124 -5.67 -15.12 -10.37
C LEU A 124 -4.70 -15.02 -11.54
N TYR A 125 -4.17 -13.82 -11.76
CA TYR A 125 -3.10 -13.55 -12.71
C TYR A 125 -1.77 -13.59 -11.98
N ILE A 126 -0.83 -14.39 -12.46
CA ILE A 126 0.51 -14.50 -11.89
C ILE A 126 1.51 -14.10 -12.97
N SER A 127 2.42 -13.21 -12.61
CA SER A 127 3.55 -12.81 -13.46
C SER A 127 4.84 -12.95 -12.67
N THR A 128 5.88 -13.47 -13.30
CA THR A 128 7.19 -13.66 -12.70
C THR A 128 8.27 -12.96 -13.52
N SER A 129 9.28 -12.47 -12.81
CA SER A 129 10.52 -11.94 -13.39
C SER A 129 11.71 -12.44 -12.59
N LYS A 130 12.94 -12.18 -13.05
CA LYS A 130 14.15 -12.56 -12.32
C LYS A 130 14.25 -12.00 -10.89
N GLY A 131 13.51 -10.93 -10.56
CA GLY A 131 13.63 -10.25 -9.28
C GLY A 131 12.34 -10.15 -8.48
N SER A 132 11.19 -10.57 -9.02
CA SER A 132 9.90 -10.42 -8.34
C SER A 132 8.83 -11.35 -8.88
N ILE A 133 7.87 -11.66 -8.02
CA ILE A 133 6.61 -12.33 -8.37
C ILE A 133 5.50 -11.32 -8.13
N GLY A 134 4.65 -11.11 -9.12
CA GLY A 134 3.44 -10.29 -9.02
C GLY A 134 2.20 -11.14 -9.14
N CYS A 135 1.18 -10.85 -8.34
CA CYS A 135 -0.13 -11.47 -8.48
C CYS A 135 -1.23 -10.41 -8.45
N LEU A 136 -2.23 -10.62 -9.29
CA LEU A 136 -3.45 -9.83 -9.32
C LEU A 136 -4.65 -10.78 -9.21
N LEU A 137 -5.46 -10.57 -8.19
CA LEU A 137 -6.75 -11.23 -8.07
C LEU A 137 -7.82 -10.30 -8.63
N ALA A 138 -8.55 -10.77 -9.63
CA ALA A 138 -9.58 -9.97 -10.30
C ALA A 138 -10.85 -10.77 -10.52
N GLN A 139 -11.93 -10.07 -10.82
CA GLN A 139 -13.22 -10.62 -11.17
C GLN A 139 -13.82 -9.82 -12.33
N ASN A 140 -14.38 -10.49 -13.33
CA ASN A 140 -15.08 -9.78 -14.40
C ASN A 140 -16.37 -9.17 -13.87
N ASN A 141 -16.58 -7.89 -14.15
CA ASN A 141 -17.81 -7.18 -13.82
C ASN A 141 -18.89 -7.34 -14.90
N GLU A 142 -18.48 -7.77 -16.10
CA GLU A 142 -19.41 -7.98 -17.20
C GLU A 142 -20.20 -9.26 -16.99
N SER A 143 -21.51 -9.16 -17.16
CA SER A 143 -22.38 -10.31 -17.34
C SER A 143 -22.08 -10.87 -18.72
N GLU A 144 -21.52 -12.07 -18.79
CA GLU A 144 -21.68 -12.87 -19.99
C GLU A 144 -23.14 -13.24 -20.14
#